data_0978a2b2f8c7d564379110f7f5a895cb
#
_entry.id   0978a2b2f8c7d564379110f7f5a895cb
#
_cell.length_a   1.000
_cell.length_b   1.000
_cell.length_c   1.000
_cell.angle_alpha   90.00
_cell.angle_beta   90.00
_cell.angle_gamma   90.00
#
_symmetry.space_group_name_H-M   'P 1'
#
loop_
_entity.id
_entity.type
_entity.pdbx_description
1 polymer ?
#
loop_
_entity_poly.entity_id
_entity_poly.type
_entity_poly.pdbx_seq_one_letter_code
_entity_poly.pdbx_strand_id
1 'polypeptide(L)'
;MSVTFCRTVPAATGAGSRARVGEGPLLDGAAVARALEAGLVPVETERADSPALAWVVDPVVAMELLGKGVAGWRITVRDTGVRAEGLDALTRSGAAFLRTDAGRLQEAIEIGWLPGISTRVSIAVDTPAEALDAIAAGAVDLVVGDWDADQVGALRDAIAPRPLVERTALPPETEIDDARAMLARPLFTAWLGQIDGSGAARPRYTWAPGRDEDPPVPARRLSAEWGDDAWREGTPDEGFSRLDPDLAGILERSLADTPPRVAEIERLFRARGPEVEAIARVADELRARRCGDTVTYVVNRNINYTNQCYFRCGFCGFSRGPKSLNLRGDPYILNVHEVVHRSVEAAERGATEVCLQGGIHPDFDGDFYVSVLEGIKARLPEMHVHGFTPLEVWQGAHTLGITVREFLVRLRDAGLGTLPGTAAEILDDRVRLHLCPDKVRTAEWAEVMITAHELGLRSTTTMMMGHIDGPRSWANHLEVLRQIQRRTGGFTEFVPLPFVHMGSPIFLQGKSRPGPTWDEVVLVHAVGRIALDGLIDNIQASWVKLGLSGGARLLDAGCNDLGGTLMDENISRASGAAHGQLATPEELEAAIRGAGRTPARRTTVYGRVETTV
;
A
#
# COMPACT_ATOMS: atom_id res chain seq x y z
N MET A 1 24.69 3.30 -2.93
CA MET A 1 23.90 2.55 -1.92
C MET A 1 24.53 2.80 -0.56
N SER A 2 23.70 2.99 0.48
CA SER A 2 24.16 3.08 1.86
C SER A 2 24.53 1.69 2.39
N VAL A 3 25.50 1.61 3.29
CA VAL A 3 25.77 0.43 4.10
C VAL A 3 25.05 0.62 5.42
N THR A 4 24.30 -0.39 5.87
CA THR A 4 23.66 -0.40 7.18
C THR A 4 24.43 -1.32 8.13
N PHE A 5 24.42 -1.00 9.40
CA PHE A 5 24.96 -1.90 10.44
C PHE A 5 24.06 -1.91 11.66
N CYS A 6 24.07 -3.01 12.39
CA CYS A 6 23.38 -3.18 13.66
C CYS A 6 24.36 -3.65 14.71
N ARG A 7 24.31 -3.04 15.89
CA ARG A 7 25.12 -3.50 17.04
C ARG A 7 24.39 -4.62 17.77
N THR A 8 25.10 -5.67 18.09
CA THR A 8 24.62 -6.64 19.08
C THR A 8 24.81 -6.03 20.46
N VAL A 9 23.79 -6.06 21.29
CA VAL A 9 23.91 -5.61 22.69
C VAL A 9 23.83 -6.83 23.57
N PRO A 10 24.80 -7.02 24.50
CA PRO A 10 24.73 -8.04 25.52
C PRO A 10 23.42 -7.90 26.31
N ALA A 11 22.79 -9.03 26.66
CA ALA A 11 21.62 -9.05 27.51
C ALA A 11 21.96 -8.33 28.84
N ALA A 12 21.42 -7.13 29.05
CA ALA A 12 21.62 -6.40 30.29
C ALA A 12 20.88 -7.12 31.41
N THR A 13 21.64 -7.63 32.37
CA THR A 13 21.12 -8.09 33.65
C THR A 13 20.70 -6.87 34.48
N GLY A 14 19.45 -6.44 34.39
CA GLY A 14 18.94 -5.34 35.19
C GLY A 14 17.61 -4.80 34.69
N ALA A 15 16.69 -4.61 35.60
CA ALA A 15 15.35 -4.08 35.37
C ALA A 15 15.39 -2.76 34.59
N GLY A 16 14.83 -2.73 33.38
CA GLY A 16 14.67 -1.51 32.58
C GLY A 16 15.17 -1.56 31.15
N SER A 17 15.76 -2.64 30.66
CA SER A 17 16.25 -2.73 29.29
C SER A 17 15.13 -2.98 28.30
N ARG A 18 14.98 -2.05 27.35
CA ARG A 18 14.14 -2.24 26.16
C ARG A 18 14.72 -3.38 25.32
N ALA A 19 13.89 -4.36 24.99
CA ALA A 19 14.31 -5.49 24.18
C ALA A 19 14.88 -5.03 22.83
N ARG A 20 16.05 -5.53 22.50
CA ARG A 20 16.67 -5.36 21.19
C ARG A 20 16.65 -6.70 20.48
N VAL A 21 16.17 -6.69 19.23
CA VAL A 21 16.27 -7.86 18.35
C VAL A 21 17.76 -8.06 18.05
N GLY A 22 18.34 -9.11 18.59
CA GLY A 22 19.72 -9.37 18.28
C GLY A 22 20.41 -10.55 18.89
N GLU A 23 20.21 -10.94 20.13
CA GLU A 23 20.85 -12.13 20.70
C GLU A 23 20.12 -12.64 21.92
N GLY A 24 19.08 -13.45 21.66
CA GLY A 24 18.67 -14.45 22.61
C GLY A 24 19.51 -15.73 22.42
N PRO A 25 19.61 -16.61 23.42
CA PRO A 25 20.24 -17.90 23.24
C PRO A 25 19.51 -18.64 22.12
N LEU A 26 20.26 -19.31 21.23
CA LEU A 26 19.71 -20.24 20.26
C LEU A 26 18.84 -21.26 21.02
N LEU A 27 17.53 -21.21 20.80
CA LEU A 27 16.65 -22.22 21.34
C LEU A 27 16.94 -23.55 20.62
N ASP A 28 17.21 -24.62 21.35
CA ASP A 28 17.32 -25.94 20.74
C ASP A 28 15.95 -26.39 20.20
N GLY A 29 15.95 -27.22 19.15
CA GLY A 29 14.72 -27.69 18.52
C GLY A 29 13.75 -28.36 19.48
N ALA A 30 14.26 -29.02 20.54
CA ALA A 30 13.44 -29.67 21.55
C ALA A 30 12.75 -28.64 22.49
N ALA A 31 13.42 -27.54 22.81
CA ALA A 31 12.83 -26.46 23.61
C ALA A 31 11.72 -25.75 22.84
N VAL A 32 11.93 -25.52 21.55
CA VAL A 32 10.93 -24.94 20.66
C VAL A 32 9.71 -25.86 20.51
N ALA A 33 9.93 -27.14 20.25
CA ALA A 33 8.84 -28.12 20.14
C ALA A 33 7.98 -28.17 21.42
N ARG A 34 8.61 -28.22 22.59
CA ARG A 34 7.90 -28.22 23.89
C ARG A 34 7.11 -26.90 24.10
N ALA A 35 7.66 -25.77 23.69
CA ALA A 35 6.97 -24.48 23.81
C ALA A 35 5.72 -24.44 22.93
N LEU A 36 5.82 -24.91 21.68
CA LEU A 36 4.70 -24.97 20.73
C LEU A 36 3.61 -25.97 21.18
N GLU A 37 4.00 -27.17 21.70
CA GLU A 37 3.07 -28.15 22.27
C GLU A 37 2.31 -27.59 23.48
N ALA A 38 2.95 -26.71 24.27
CA ALA A 38 2.34 -26.05 25.40
C ALA A 38 1.48 -24.80 24.99
N GLY A 39 1.35 -24.51 23.69
CA GLY A 39 0.68 -23.30 23.22
C GLY A 39 1.42 -22.01 23.57
N LEU A 40 2.66 -22.09 24.00
CA LEU A 40 3.50 -20.97 24.33
C LEU A 40 4.27 -20.54 23.08
N VAL A 41 4.15 -19.28 22.70
CA VAL A 41 5.05 -18.64 21.75
C VAL A 41 6.28 -18.20 22.54
N PRO A 42 7.47 -18.84 22.37
CA PRO A 42 8.65 -18.43 23.09
C PRO A 42 8.99 -16.98 22.78
N VAL A 43 9.14 -16.21 23.83
CA VAL A 43 9.32 -14.76 23.79
C VAL A 43 10.74 -14.45 24.20
N GLU A 44 11.54 -13.84 23.34
CA GLU A 44 12.87 -13.33 23.70
C GLU A 44 12.85 -12.06 24.55
N THR A 45 11.70 -11.59 25.00
CA THR A 45 11.59 -10.40 25.85
C THR A 45 10.88 -10.69 27.13
N GLU A 46 11.33 -10.08 28.21
CA GLU A 46 10.73 -10.15 29.55
C GLU A 46 9.33 -9.50 29.65
N ARG A 47 8.67 -9.13 28.53
CA ARG A 47 7.32 -8.60 28.49
C ARG A 47 6.36 -9.62 27.90
N ALA A 48 5.54 -10.20 28.76
CA ALA A 48 4.50 -11.18 28.45
C ALA A 48 3.36 -10.64 27.54
N ASP A 49 3.36 -9.36 27.23
CA ASP A 49 2.27 -8.63 26.56
C ASP A 49 2.63 -8.11 25.17
N SER A 50 3.80 -8.43 24.64
CA SER A 50 4.18 -8.09 23.26
C SER A 50 3.99 -9.28 22.32
N PRO A 51 3.04 -9.26 21.38
CA PRO A 51 2.79 -10.39 20.48
C PRO A 51 3.82 -10.52 19.35
N ALA A 52 4.87 -9.73 19.34
CA ALA A 52 5.72 -9.55 18.18
C ALA A 52 7.15 -9.97 18.45
N LEU A 53 7.52 -11.20 18.08
CA LEU A 53 8.89 -11.62 18.19
C LEU A 53 9.39 -12.37 16.98
N ALA A 54 10.51 -11.84 16.46
CA ALA A 54 11.35 -12.57 15.55
C ALA A 54 12.12 -13.65 16.35
N TRP A 55 11.96 -14.89 15.94
CA TRP A 55 12.72 -16.00 16.49
C TRP A 55 14.10 -16.01 15.83
N VAL A 56 15.15 -16.03 16.62
CA VAL A 56 16.50 -16.31 16.12
C VAL A 56 16.76 -17.78 16.33
N VAL A 57 16.72 -18.55 15.26
CA VAL A 57 16.82 -20.00 15.29
C VAL A 57 17.82 -20.51 14.26
N ASP A 58 18.33 -21.72 14.46
CA ASP A 58 19.07 -22.39 13.40
C ASP A 58 18.14 -22.81 12.24
N PRO A 59 18.69 -23.10 11.06
CA PRO A 59 17.89 -23.43 9.89
C PRO A 59 16.98 -24.64 10.05
N VAL A 60 17.38 -25.66 10.82
CA VAL A 60 16.57 -26.86 11.03
C VAL A 60 15.33 -26.55 11.85
N VAL A 61 15.51 -25.77 12.93
CA VAL A 61 14.40 -25.26 13.75
C VAL A 61 13.50 -24.33 12.96
N ALA A 62 14.06 -23.47 12.09
CA ALA A 62 13.28 -22.61 11.24
C ALA A 62 12.36 -23.40 10.30
N MET A 63 12.88 -24.45 9.66
CA MET A 63 12.07 -25.33 8.80
C MET A 63 10.98 -26.06 9.58
N GLU A 64 11.28 -26.51 10.79
CA GLU A 64 10.30 -27.15 11.67
C GLU A 64 9.18 -26.19 12.08
N LEU A 65 9.51 -24.93 12.42
CA LEU A 65 8.55 -23.89 12.75
C LEU A 65 7.65 -23.55 11.56
N LEU A 66 8.23 -23.41 10.36
CA LEU A 66 7.48 -23.19 9.13
C LEU A 66 6.54 -24.37 8.82
N GLY A 67 7.02 -25.61 9.01
CA GLY A 67 6.19 -26.81 8.85
C GLY A 67 5.04 -26.92 9.86
N LYS A 68 5.14 -26.23 10.99
CA LYS A 68 4.08 -26.13 12.02
C LYS A 68 3.21 -24.87 11.86
N GLY A 69 3.34 -24.13 10.75
CA GLY A 69 2.50 -22.98 10.45
C GLY A 69 2.92 -21.66 11.10
N VAL A 70 4.11 -21.57 11.66
CA VAL A 70 4.65 -20.28 12.13
C VAL A 70 4.98 -19.42 10.91
N ALA A 71 4.43 -18.21 10.88
CA ALA A 71 4.66 -17.29 9.77
C ALA A 71 6.15 -16.95 9.61
N GLY A 72 6.69 -17.12 8.41
CA GLY A 72 8.12 -16.97 8.13
C GLY A 72 8.69 -15.58 8.47
N TRP A 73 7.88 -14.53 8.40
CA TRP A 73 8.28 -13.16 8.75
C TRP A 73 8.62 -12.99 10.25
N ARG A 74 8.24 -13.95 11.11
CA ARG A 74 8.60 -14.00 12.53
C ARG A 74 9.93 -14.71 12.77
N ILE A 75 10.61 -15.20 11.72
CA ILE A 75 11.80 -16.03 11.85
C ILE A 75 13.03 -15.26 11.38
N THR A 76 14.03 -15.16 12.24
CA THR A 76 15.39 -14.80 11.84
C THR A 76 16.23 -16.08 11.84
N VAL A 77 16.80 -16.42 10.71
CA VAL A 77 17.61 -17.63 10.56
C VAL A 77 19.08 -17.30 10.79
N ARG A 78 19.73 -18.06 11.68
CA ARG A 78 21.18 -18.06 11.83
C ARG A 78 21.75 -19.21 11.01
N ASP A 79 22.58 -18.89 10.03
CA ASP A 79 23.25 -19.90 9.22
C ASP A 79 24.37 -20.56 10.01
N THR A 80 24.16 -21.81 10.40
CA THR A 80 25.13 -22.63 11.11
C THR A 80 25.65 -23.80 10.25
N GLY A 81 25.53 -23.68 8.92
CA GLY A 81 26.05 -24.70 7.98
C GLY A 81 25.00 -25.32 7.06
N VAL A 82 23.86 -24.64 6.81
CA VAL A 82 22.87 -25.12 5.83
C VAL A 82 23.43 -24.99 4.40
N ARG A 83 23.10 -25.96 3.55
CA ARG A 83 23.44 -25.91 2.13
C ARG A 83 22.66 -24.79 1.42
N ALA A 84 23.19 -24.29 0.31
CA ALA A 84 22.58 -23.22 -0.49
C ALA A 84 21.08 -23.42 -0.77
N GLU A 85 20.70 -24.65 -1.13
CA GLU A 85 19.32 -25.04 -1.42
C GLU A 85 18.39 -24.84 -0.20
N GLY A 86 18.88 -25.11 1.01
CA GLY A 86 18.13 -24.89 2.24
C GLY A 86 17.97 -23.40 2.58
N LEU A 87 18.99 -22.58 2.34
CA LEU A 87 18.93 -21.13 2.54
C LEU A 87 17.95 -20.48 1.56
N ASP A 88 17.96 -20.90 0.31
CA ASP A 88 17.01 -20.41 -0.69
C ASP A 88 15.56 -20.75 -0.31
N ALA A 89 15.31 -21.98 0.12
CA ALA A 89 13.98 -22.38 0.60
C ALA A 89 13.51 -21.53 1.81
N LEU A 90 14.39 -21.26 2.77
CA LEU A 90 14.08 -20.44 3.93
C LEU A 90 13.82 -18.98 3.57
N THR A 91 14.61 -18.40 2.68
CA THR A 91 14.39 -17.02 2.24
C THR A 91 13.08 -16.87 1.46
N ARG A 92 12.74 -17.83 0.62
CA ARG A 92 11.47 -17.85 -0.11
C ARG A 92 10.25 -18.09 0.79
N SER A 93 10.44 -18.69 1.95
CA SER A 93 9.37 -18.89 2.94
C SER A 93 8.92 -17.60 3.65
N GLY A 94 9.61 -16.48 3.41
CA GLY A 94 9.30 -15.18 4.01
C GLY A 94 10.02 -14.93 5.35
N ALA A 95 11.13 -15.64 5.65
CA ALA A 95 11.95 -15.32 6.81
C ALA A 95 12.43 -13.87 6.76
N ALA A 96 12.35 -13.13 7.87
CA ALA A 96 12.65 -11.70 7.91
C ALA A 96 14.14 -11.40 7.69
N PHE A 97 15.00 -12.22 8.27
CA PHE A 97 16.46 -12.06 8.20
C PHE A 97 17.16 -13.40 8.04
N LEU A 98 18.20 -13.40 7.23
CA LEU A 98 19.20 -14.46 7.18
C LEU A 98 20.50 -13.91 7.72
N ARG A 99 20.99 -14.46 8.84
CA ARG A 99 22.28 -14.11 9.44
C ARG A 99 23.30 -15.19 9.10
N THR A 100 24.41 -14.82 8.48
CA THR A 100 25.48 -15.74 8.09
C THR A 100 26.85 -15.20 8.50
N ASP A 101 27.86 -16.05 8.51
CA ASP A 101 29.25 -15.69 8.72
C ASP A 101 29.98 -15.38 7.41
N ALA A 102 31.24 -14.91 7.54
CA ALA A 102 32.07 -14.53 6.39
C ALA A 102 32.40 -15.70 5.45
N GLY A 103 32.37 -16.94 5.93
CA GLY A 103 32.69 -18.13 5.13
C GLY A 103 31.65 -18.45 4.05
N ARG A 104 30.41 -17.93 4.19
CA ARG A 104 29.31 -18.13 3.23
C ARG A 104 28.78 -16.84 2.63
N LEU A 105 29.57 -15.79 2.73
CA LEU A 105 29.20 -14.43 2.33
C LEU A 105 28.70 -14.34 0.89
N GLN A 106 29.43 -14.90 -0.08
CA GLN A 106 29.10 -14.78 -1.49
C GLN A 106 27.76 -15.42 -1.82
N GLU A 107 27.52 -16.62 -1.33
CA GLU A 107 26.28 -17.37 -1.54
C GLU A 107 25.07 -16.66 -0.89
N ALA A 108 25.24 -16.19 0.33
CA ALA A 108 24.20 -15.47 1.04
C ALA A 108 23.85 -14.12 0.35
N ILE A 109 24.84 -13.43 -0.19
CA ILE A 109 24.63 -12.20 -0.97
C ILE A 109 23.87 -12.50 -2.27
N GLU A 110 24.23 -13.54 -2.99
CA GLU A 110 23.53 -13.93 -4.22
C GLU A 110 22.05 -14.22 -3.96
N ILE A 111 21.74 -14.97 -2.90
CA ILE A 111 20.36 -15.23 -2.48
C ILE A 111 19.64 -13.91 -2.14
N GLY A 112 20.28 -13.03 -1.36
CA GLY A 112 19.69 -11.76 -0.94
C GLY A 112 19.41 -10.77 -2.09
N TRP A 113 19.99 -10.98 -3.27
CA TRP A 113 19.77 -10.15 -4.45
C TRP A 113 18.75 -10.73 -5.43
N LEU A 114 18.19 -11.91 -5.19
CA LEU A 114 17.14 -12.47 -6.04
C LEU A 114 15.89 -11.59 -6.02
N PRO A 115 15.29 -11.30 -7.19
CA PRO A 115 14.04 -10.54 -7.26
C PRO A 115 12.92 -11.19 -6.45
N GLY A 116 12.18 -10.38 -5.70
CA GLY A 116 11.05 -10.84 -4.88
C GLY A 116 11.42 -11.47 -3.54
N ILE A 117 12.70 -11.54 -3.17
CA ILE A 117 13.14 -11.94 -1.84
C ILE A 117 13.02 -10.77 -0.87
N SER A 118 12.21 -10.90 0.16
CA SER A 118 12.05 -9.91 1.24
C SER A 118 13.08 -10.08 2.37
N THR A 119 13.68 -11.25 2.47
CA THR A 119 14.65 -11.56 3.53
C THR A 119 15.92 -10.71 3.35
N ARG A 120 16.34 -10.04 4.44
CA ARG A 120 17.62 -9.34 4.48
C ARG A 120 18.74 -10.29 4.84
N VAL A 121 19.83 -10.22 4.08
CA VAL A 121 21.07 -10.91 4.43
C VAL A 121 21.93 -9.96 5.26
N SER A 122 22.16 -10.31 6.50
CA SER A 122 23.00 -9.60 7.45
C SER A 122 24.28 -10.39 7.68
N ILE A 123 25.43 -9.75 7.51
CA ILE A 123 26.73 -10.40 7.68
C ILE A 123 27.27 -10.06 9.06
N ALA A 124 27.53 -11.06 9.89
CA ALA A 124 28.18 -10.89 11.16
C ALA A 124 29.69 -10.65 10.95
N VAL A 125 30.21 -9.60 11.54
CA VAL A 125 31.62 -9.19 11.46
C VAL A 125 32.13 -8.73 12.82
N ASP A 126 33.32 -9.15 13.19
CA ASP A 126 33.91 -8.85 14.49
C ASP A 126 34.86 -7.64 14.42
N THR A 127 35.41 -7.34 13.26
CA THR A 127 36.37 -6.27 13.07
C THR A 127 36.01 -5.33 11.90
N PRO A 128 36.44 -4.05 11.92
CA PRO A 128 36.28 -3.16 10.79
C PRO A 128 36.94 -3.67 9.49
N ALA A 129 38.00 -4.45 9.57
CA ALA A 129 38.65 -5.05 8.41
C ALA A 129 37.74 -6.10 7.75
N GLU A 130 37.15 -7.00 8.51
CA GLU A 130 36.15 -7.97 8.01
C GLU A 130 34.92 -7.27 7.43
N ALA A 131 34.50 -6.16 8.05
CA ALA A 131 33.40 -5.35 7.52
C ALA A 131 33.73 -4.78 6.14
N LEU A 132 34.96 -4.30 5.91
CA LEU A 132 35.41 -3.80 4.62
C LEU A 132 35.45 -4.92 3.57
N ASP A 133 35.96 -6.10 3.92
CA ASP A 133 35.97 -7.26 3.05
C ASP A 133 34.55 -7.70 2.68
N ALA A 134 33.64 -7.74 3.65
CA ALA A 134 32.25 -8.02 3.42
C ALA A 134 31.58 -7.00 2.49
N ILE A 135 31.85 -5.72 2.69
CA ILE A 135 31.33 -4.64 1.83
C ILE A 135 31.90 -4.73 0.40
N ALA A 136 33.19 -5.06 0.28
CA ALA A 136 33.85 -5.27 -1.01
C ALA A 136 33.24 -6.46 -1.76
N ALA A 137 32.84 -7.51 -1.06
CA ALA A 137 32.12 -8.67 -1.62
C ALA A 137 30.64 -8.37 -1.93
N GLY A 138 30.12 -7.20 -1.57
CA GLY A 138 28.75 -6.77 -1.90
C GLY A 138 27.78 -6.71 -0.71
N ALA A 139 28.22 -6.96 0.52
CA ALA A 139 27.37 -6.80 1.69
C ALA A 139 26.87 -5.36 1.83
N VAL A 140 25.61 -5.20 2.18
CA VAL A 140 24.96 -3.91 2.40
C VAL A 140 24.35 -3.80 3.80
N ASP A 141 24.37 -4.88 4.56
CA ASP A 141 23.88 -4.95 5.93
C ASP A 141 24.84 -5.79 6.79
N LEU A 142 25.30 -5.21 7.90
CA LEU A 142 26.28 -5.82 8.79
C LEU A 142 25.70 -5.97 10.18
N VAL A 143 26.11 -7.03 10.88
CA VAL A 143 25.90 -7.18 12.32
C VAL A 143 27.24 -7.10 12.98
N VAL A 144 27.45 -6.10 13.82
CA VAL A 144 28.68 -5.87 14.55
C VAL A 144 28.48 -6.16 16.05
N GLY A 145 29.51 -6.66 16.70
CA GLY A 145 29.50 -6.86 18.15
C GLY A 145 29.62 -5.54 18.94
N ASP A 146 30.33 -5.56 20.05
CA ASP A 146 30.55 -4.41 20.92
C ASP A 146 31.57 -3.43 20.32
N TRP A 147 31.24 -2.87 19.15
CA TRP A 147 32.10 -1.88 18.51
C TRP A 147 31.96 -0.54 19.21
N ASP A 148 33.12 0.08 19.52
CA ASP A 148 33.17 1.44 20.02
C ASP A 148 32.99 2.51 18.93
N ALA A 149 32.97 3.76 19.34
CA ALA A 149 32.78 4.88 18.41
C ALA A 149 33.94 5.04 17.42
N ASP A 150 35.15 4.65 17.79
CA ASP A 150 36.34 4.75 16.95
C ASP A 150 36.32 3.71 15.84
N GLN A 151 35.89 2.47 16.15
CA GLN A 151 35.71 1.40 15.17
C GLN A 151 34.64 1.74 14.15
N VAL A 152 33.50 2.29 14.58
CA VAL A 152 32.44 2.78 13.68
C VAL A 152 32.92 3.96 12.86
N GLY A 153 33.67 4.87 13.46
CA GLY A 153 34.30 6.01 12.77
C GLY A 153 35.25 5.57 11.68
N ALA A 154 36.14 4.61 11.98
CA ALA A 154 37.07 4.06 11.01
C ALA A 154 36.38 3.40 9.81
N LEU A 155 35.31 2.62 10.07
CA LEU A 155 34.52 2.04 8.97
C LEU A 155 33.84 3.12 8.13
N ARG A 156 33.25 4.14 8.77
CA ARG A 156 32.59 5.26 8.06
C ARG A 156 33.55 5.99 7.13
N ASP A 157 34.76 6.30 7.63
CA ASP A 157 35.79 7.02 6.86
C ASP A 157 36.29 6.16 5.68
N ALA A 158 36.48 4.86 5.92
CA ALA A 158 36.97 3.95 4.89
C ALA A 158 35.98 3.70 3.73
N ILE A 159 34.68 3.80 3.97
CA ILE A 159 33.66 3.58 2.93
C ILE A 159 33.16 4.87 2.29
N ALA A 160 33.66 6.03 2.72
CA ALA A 160 33.26 7.31 2.12
C ALA A 160 33.46 7.32 0.59
N PRO A 161 32.54 7.93 -0.20
CA PRO A 161 31.38 8.70 0.19
C PRO A 161 30.08 7.89 0.46
N ARG A 162 30.17 6.56 0.60
CA ARG A 162 28.98 5.74 0.91
C ARG A 162 28.53 6.03 2.36
N PRO A 163 27.24 6.36 2.58
CA PRO A 163 26.74 6.55 3.93
C PRO A 163 26.80 5.25 4.75
N LEU A 164 27.34 5.30 5.96
CA LEU A 164 27.20 4.28 6.98
C LEU A 164 26.05 4.67 7.91
N VAL A 165 25.00 3.85 7.96
CA VAL A 165 23.80 4.12 8.73
C VAL A 165 23.61 3.04 9.79
N GLU A 166 23.58 3.44 11.06
CA GLU A 166 23.24 2.53 12.15
C GLU A 166 21.77 2.13 12.01
N ARG A 167 21.54 0.82 11.89
CA ARG A 167 20.22 0.22 11.86
C ARG A 167 19.86 -0.22 13.27
N THR A 168 18.72 0.22 13.74
CA THR A 168 18.09 -0.36 14.91
C THR A 168 17.10 -1.40 14.43
N ALA A 169 17.27 -2.65 14.83
CA ALA A 169 16.25 -3.67 14.62
C ALA A 169 15.12 -3.40 15.61
N LEU A 170 14.04 -2.85 15.12
CA LEU A 170 12.78 -2.84 15.86
C LEU A 170 12.06 -4.18 15.64
N PRO A 171 11.27 -4.66 16.63
CA PRO A 171 10.45 -5.84 16.42
C PRO A 171 9.64 -5.71 15.14
N PRO A 172 9.47 -6.79 14.35
CA PRO A 172 8.43 -6.84 13.33
C PRO A 172 7.11 -6.42 13.98
N GLU A 173 6.23 -5.77 13.25
CA GLU A 173 4.97 -5.23 13.79
C GLU A 173 5.09 -3.95 14.64
N THR A 174 6.31 -3.39 14.80
CA THR A 174 6.42 -2.06 15.42
C THR A 174 5.63 -1.05 14.59
N GLU A 175 4.62 -0.46 15.20
CA GLU A 175 3.84 0.61 14.58
C GLU A 175 4.74 1.82 14.26
N ILE A 176 4.46 2.49 13.15
CA ILE A 176 5.29 3.63 12.70
C ILE A 176 5.35 4.75 13.75
N ASP A 177 4.27 4.96 14.49
CA ASP A 177 4.22 5.97 15.55
C ASP A 177 5.09 5.60 16.75
N ASP A 178 5.14 4.32 17.12
CA ASP A 178 6.02 3.83 18.18
C ASP A 178 7.49 3.96 17.77
N ALA A 179 7.81 3.56 16.53
CA ALA A 179 9.14 3.73 15.98
C ALA A 179 9.57 5.21 15.92
N ARG A 180 8.65 6.11 15.57
CA ARG A 180 8.89 7.56 15.56
C ARG A 180 9.23 8.10 16.95
N ALA A 181 8.58 7.56 17.98
CA ALA A 181 8.85 7.94 19.37
C ALA A 181 10.19 7.36 19.91
N MET A 182 10.62 6.20 19.40
CA MET A 182 11.79 5.47 19.88
C MET A 182 13.09 5.87 19.18
N LEU A 183 13.03 6.22 17.90
CA LEU A 183 14.20 6.42 17.06
C LEU A 183 14.53 7.91 16.88
N ALA A 184 15.82 8.25 16.93
CA ALA A 184 16.29 9.54 16.45
C ALA A 184 15.95 9.70 14.96
N ARG A 185 15.69 10.94 14.51
CA ARG A 185 15.20 11.24 13.16
C ARG A 185 16.01 10.58 12.02
N PRO A 186 17.35 10.57 12.02
CA PRO A 186 18.09 9.89 10.94
C PRO A 186 17.84 8.38 10.90
N LEU A 187 17.76 7.73 12.06
CA LEU A 187 17.50 6.30 12.19
C LEU A 187 16.07 5.98 11.78
N PHE A 188 15.12 6.79 12.18
CA PHE A 188 13.72 6.66 11.77
C PHE A 188 13.57 6.77 10.25
N THR A 189 14.21 7.75 9.60
CA THR A 189 14.21 7.90 8.14
C THR A 189 14.82 6.67 7.44
N ALA A 190 15.94 6.17 7.95
CA ALA A 190 16.61 5.01 7.40
C ALA A 190 15.74 3.73 7.57
N TRP A 191 15.11 3.58 8.72
CA TRP A 191 14.20 2.46 9.01
C TRP A 191 12.99 2.49 8.10
N LEU A 192 12.30 3.64 7.93
CA LEU A 192 11.16 3.79 7.02
C LEU A 192 11.49 3.40 5.58
N GLY A 193 12.69 3.70 5.11
CA GLY A 193 13.15 3.33 3.76
C GLY A 193 13.36 1.83 3.56
N GLN A 194 13.34 1.05 4.63
CA GLN A 194 13.73 -0.36 4.63
C GLN A 194 12.61 -1.31 5.02
N ILE A 195 11.46 -0.80 5.41
CA ILE A 195 10.32 -1.60 5.86
C ILE A 195 9.12 -1.47 4.92
N ASP A 196 8.24 -2.47 4.99
CA ASP A 196 6.87 -2.38 4.52
C ASP A 196 5.92 -1.81 5.60
N GLY A 197 4.63 -1.78 5.35
CA GLY A 197 3.63 -1.23 6.28
C GLY A 197 3.46 -2.02 7.58
N SER A 198 3.91 -3.28 7.62
CA SER A 198 3.89 -4.10 8.84
C SER A 198 5.19 -3.99 9.65
N GLY A 199 6.15 -3.19 9.21
CA GLY A 199 7.48 -3.11 9.82
C GLY A 199 8.45 -4.20 9.38
N ALA A 200 8.04 -5.13 8.50
CA ALA A 200 8.92 -6.14 7.95
C ALA A 200 9.84 -5.57 6.86
N ALA A 201 10.97 -6.25 6.62
CA ALA A 201 11.94 -5.81 5.61
C ALA A 201 11.32 -5.79 4.20
N ARG A 202 11.57 -4.72 3.46
CA ARG A 202 11.16 -4.60 2.03
C ARG A 202 11.99 -5.50 1.15
N PRO A 203 11.39 -6.06 0.08
CA PRO A 203 12.14 -6.69 -1.00
C PRO A 203 13.10 -5.70 -1.67
N ARG A 204 14.21 -6.22 -2.21
CA ARG A 204 15.24 -5.43 -2.89
C ARG A 204 14.98 -5.37 -4.39
N TYR A 205 13.96 -4.64 -4.79
CA TYR A 205 13.71 -4.31 -6.19
C TYR A 205 13.56 -2.79 -6.35
N THR A 206 13.70 -2.31 -7.57
CA THR A 206 13.62 -0.88 -7.91
C THR A 206 12.20 -0.42 -8.10
N TRP A 207 11.28 -1.34 -8.35
CA TRP A 207 9.88 -1.03 -8.63
C TRP A 207 9.23 -0.24 -7.47
N ALA A 208 8.47 0.76 -7.85
CA ALA A 208 7.57 1.49 -6.96
C ALA A 208 6.40 2.05 -7.78
N PRO A 209 5.25 2.31 -7.16
CA PRO A 209 4.13 2.95 -7.85
C PRO A 209 4.55 4.24 -8.56
N GLY A 210 4.12 4.40 -9.80
CA GLY A 210 4.44 5.54 -10.66
C GLY A 210 5.73 5.42 -11.45
N ARG A 211 6.59 4.44 -11.20
CA ARG A 211 7.76 4.19 -12.06
C ARG A 211 7.36 3.45 -13.33
N ASP A 212 8.03 3.79 -14.43
CA ASP A 212 7.90 3.09 -15.72
C ASP A 212 8.67 1.76 -15.69
N GLU A 213 8.22 0.89 -14.83
CA GLU A 213 8.77 -0.44 -14.58
C GLU A 213 7.62 -1.42 -14.35
N ASP A 214 7.70 -2.60 -14.94
CA ASP A 214 6.72 -3.65 -14.65
C ASP A 214 6.81 -4.11 -13.19
N PRO A 215 5.68 -4.46 -12.57
CA PRO A 215 5.68 -5.03 -11.24
C PRO A 215 6.57 -6.27 -11.16
N PRO A 216 7.25 -6.50 -10.02
CA PRO A 216 8.13 -7.65 -9.86
C PRO A 216 7.36 -8.96 -10.00
N VAL A 217 7.97 -9.94 -10.67
CA VAL A 217 7.45 -11.30 -10.72
C VAL A 217 7.64 -11.93 -9.34
N PRO A 218 6.64 -12.58 -8.75
CA PRO A 218 6.82 -13.31 -7.51
C PRO A 218 7.96 -14.33 -7.58
N ALA A 219 8.81 -14.37 -6.56
CA ALA A 219 10.01 -15.23 -6.54
C ALA A 219 9.71 -16.71 -6.86
N ARG A 220 8.55 -17.21 -6.45
CA ARG A 220 8.09 -18.60 -6.71
C ARG A 220 7.79 -18.91 -8.18
N ARG A 221 7.44 -17.91 -9.03
CA ARG A 221 7.35 -18.13 -10.49
C ARG A 221 8.69 -18.38 -11.13
N LEU A 222 9.78 -18.16 -10.38
CA LEU A 222 11.14 -18.43 -10.80
C LEU A 222 11.61 -19.83 -10.38
N SER A 223 10.87 -20.54 -9.49
CA SER A 223 11.22 -21.90 -9.05
C SER A 223 10.31 -22.95 -9.72
N ALA A 224 10.91 -23.85 -10.47
CA ALA A 224 10.22 -24.97 -11.11
C ALA A 224 9.60 -25.97 -10.12
N GLU A 225 9.97 -25.92 -8.82
CA GLU A 225 9.50 -26.82 -7.78
C GLU A 225 8.07 -26.51 -7.29
N TRP A 226 7.55 -25.31 -7.59
CA TRP A 226 6.17 -24.91 -7.28
C TRP A 226 5.30 -24.98 -8.54
N GLY A 227 5.39 -26.05 -9.31
CA GLY A 227 4.75 -26.23 -10.59
C GLY A 227 3.54 -25.31 -10.78
N ASP A 228 3.58 -24.47 -11.83
CA ASP A 228 2.53 -23.48 -12.15
C ASP A 228 1.11 -24.07 -12.19
N ASP A 229 1.02 -25.40 -12.32
CA ASP A 229 -0.24 -26.12 -12.56
C ASP A 229 -0.87 -26.69 -11.27
N ALA A 230 -0.08 -27.04 -10.25
CA ALA A 230 -0.61 -27.63 -9.01
C ALA A 230 -1.56 -26.68 -8.24
N TRP A 231 -1.45 -25.38 -8.47
CA TRP A 231 -2.34 -24.37 -7.88
C TRP A 231 -3.51 -24.01 -8.80
N ARG A 232 -3.39 -24.22 -10.09
CA ARG A 232 -4.48 -23.99 -11.06
C ARG A 232 -5.42 -25.19 -11.16
N GLU A 233 -4.93 -26.41 -10.86
CA GLU A 233 -5.68 -27.65 -10.96
C GLU A 233 -6.22 -28.17 -9.61
N GLY A 234 -5.71 -27.67 -8.46
CA GLY A 234 -6.18 -28.02 -7.12
C GLY A 234 -7.39 -27.21 -6.67
N THR A 235 -8.28 -27.83 -5.90
CA THR A 235 -9.34 -27.10 -5.20
C THR A 235 -8.73 -26.14 -4.17
N PRO A 236 -9.39 -25.01 -3.83
CA PRO A 236 -8.92 -24.08 -2.79
C PRO A 236 -8.55 -24.78 -1.47
N ASP A 237 -9.27 -25.84 -1.13
CA ASP A 237 -9.10 -26.61 0.12
C ASP A 237 -7.73 -27.30 0.24
N GLU A 238 -7.12 -27.76 -0.84
CA GLU A 238 -5.78 -28.39 -0.79
C GLU A 238 -4.65 -27.37 -0.53
N GLY A 239 -4.85 -26.11 -0.93
CA GLY A 239 -3.91 -25.02 -0.70
C GLY A 239 -3.89 -24.54 0.75
N PHE A 240 -5.01 -24.57 1.44
CA PHE A 240 -5.14 -24.03 2.79
C PHE A 240 -4.41 -24.87 3.86
N SER A 241 -4.23 -26.16 3.65
CA SER A 241 -3.54 -27.05 4.58
C SER A 241 -2.07 -26.67 4.85
N ARG A 242 -1.49 -25.81 4.03
CA ARG A 242 -0.10 -25.32 4.15
C ARG A 242 0.00 -23.90 4.69
N LEU A 243 -1.14 -23.24 4.95
CA LEU A 243 -1.19 -21.91 5.53
C LEU A 243 -1.20 -21.97 7.06
N ASP A 244 -0.93 -20.82 7.67
CA ASP A 244 -1.24 -20.61 9.08
C ASP A 244 -2.73 -20.93 9.32
N PRO A 245 -3.06 -21.78 10.32
CA PRO A 245 -4.45 -22.21 10.53
C PRO A 245 -5.45 -21.07 10.77
N ASP A 246 -5.02 -19.98 11.41
CA ASP A 246 -5.88 -18.81 11.62
C ASP A 246 -6.21 -18.14 10.30
N LEU A 247 -5.20 -18.00 9.43
CA LEU A 247 -5.40 -17.43 8.08
C LEU A 247 -6.29 -18.35 7.24
N ALA A 248 -6.03 -19.64 7.21
CA ALA A 248 -6.86 -20.61 6.49
C ALA A 248 -8.32 -20.50 6.91
N GLY A 249 -8.58 -20.51 8.22
CA GLY A 249 -9.94 -20.36 8.75
C GLY A 249 -10.62 -19.05 8.40
N ILE A 250 -9.88 -17.93 8.29
CA ILE A 250 -10.43 -16.65 7.82
C ILE A 250 -10.86 -16.78 6.34
N LEU A 251 -10.01 -17.35 5.50
CA LEU A 251 -10.25 -17.48 4.06
C LEU A 251 -11.43 -18.43 3.77
N GLU A 252 -11.49 -19.57 4.45
CA GLU A 252 -12.60 -20.53 4.34
C GLU A 252 -13.95 -19.87 4.69
N ARG A 253 -14.01 -19.14 5.82
CA ARG A 253 -15.22 -18.43 6.23
C ARG A 253 -15.60 -17.34 5.23
N SER A 254 -14.62 -16.64 4.66
CA SER A 254 -14.88 -15.62 3.63
C SER A 254 -15.49 -16.22 2.37
N LEU A 255 -15.02 -17.39 1.93
CA LEU A 255 -15.62 -18.14 0.83
C LEU A 255 -17.03 -18.69 1.15
N ALA A 256 -17.34 -18.86 2.43
CA ALA A 256 -18.67 -19.25 2.93
C ALA A 256 -19.55 -18.04 3.29
N ASP A 257 -19.36 -16.90 2.63
CA ASP A 257 -20.11 -15.64 2.78
C ASP A 257 -20.11 -15.08 4.22
N THR A 258 -19.09 -15.40 5.03
CA THR A 258 -18.90 -14.83 6.36
C THR A 258 -17.78 -13.81 6.34
N PRO A 259 -18.09 -12.51 6.32
CA PRO A 259 -17.09 -11.46 6.17
C PRO A 259 -16.15 -11.40 7.39
N PRO A 260 -14.85 -11.12 7.19
CA PRO A 260 -13.88 -11.07 8.27
C PRO A 260 -14.15 -9.91 9.24
N ARG A 261 -13.81 -10.10 10.50
CA ARG A 261 -13.81 -9.06 11.54
C ARG A 261 -12.59 -8.13 11.36
N VAL A 262 -12.59 -6.96 12.00
CA VAL A 262 -11.51 -5.96 11.86
C VAL A 262 -10.13 -6.55 12.18
N ALA A 263 -10.00 -7.32 13.27
CA ALA A 263 -8.75 -7.96 13.63
C ALA A 263 -8.31 -9.03 12.59
N GLU A 264 -9.26 -9.71 11.96
CA GLU A 264 -9.00 -10.66 10.89
C GLU A 264 -8.57 -9.94 9.60
N ILE A 265 -9.17 -8.80 9.28
CA ILE A 265 -8.73 -7.92 8.18
C ILE A 265 -7.29 -7.46 8.43
N GLU A 266 -6.95 -7.06 9.65
CA GLU A 266 -5.57 -6.71 10.01
C GLU A 266 -4.62 -7.90 9.84
N ARG A 267 -5.03 -9.12 10.24
CA ARG A 267 -4.25 -10.36 10.02
C ARG A 267 -4.01 -10.63 8.53
N LEU A 268 -5.03 -10.46 7.68
CA LEU A 268 -4.88 -10.62 6.24
C LEU A 268 -3.84 -9.65 5.67
N PHE A 269 -3.81 -8.41 6.12
CA PHE A 269 -2.81 -7.42 5.69
C PHE A 269 -1.38 -7.72 6.14
N ARG A 270 -1.21 -8.57 7.15
CA ARG A 270 0.11 -9.01 7.62
C ARG A 270 0.64 -10.24 6.87
N ALA A 271 -0.08 -10.73 5.89
CA ALA A 271 0.30 -11.89 5.08
C ALA A 271 1.60 -11.67 4.30
N ARG A 272 2.36 -12.74 4.11
CA ARG A 272 3.65 -12.75 3.41
C ARG A 272 3.81 -14.02 2.58
N GLY A 273 4.64 -13.94 1.56
CA GLY A 273 4.99 -15.10 0.74
C GLY A 273 3.76 -15.81 0.17
N PRO A 274 3.62 -17.12 0.35
CA PRO A 274 2.48 -17.91 -0.18
C PRO A 274 1.11 -17.44 0.32
N GLU A 275 1.03 -16.82 1.52
CA GLU A 275 -0.22 -16.32 2.07
C GLU A 275 -0.82 -15.20 1.20
N VAL A 276 0.03 -14.33 0.62
CA VAL A 276 -0.41 -13.23 -0.26
C VAL A 276 -1.19 -13.78 -1.45
N GLU A 277 -0.69 -14.87 -2.04
CA GLU A 277 -1.34 -15.47 -3.19
C GLU A 277 -2.62 -16.21 -2.82
N ALA A 278 -2.63 -16.91 -1.70
CA ALA A 278 -3.85 -17.54 -1.23
C ALA A 278 -4.96 -16.51 -1.02
N ILE A 279 -4.64 -15.35 -0.44
CA ILE A 279 -5.57 -14.23 -0.28
C ILE A 279 -6.01 -13.69 -1.66
N ALA A 280 -5.09 -13.50 -2.60
CA ALA A 280 -5.41 -13.02 -3.94
C ALA A 280 -6.35 -13.98 -4.67
N ARG A 281 -6.15 -15.29 -4.57
CA ARG A 281 -7.02 -16.32 -5.17
C ARG A 281 -8.44 -16.32 -4.58
N VAL A 282 -8.55 -16.24 -3.26
CA VAL A 282 -9.86 -16.11 -2.61
C VAL A 282 -10.57 -14.85 -3.06
N ALA A 283 -9.85 -13.74 -3.17
CA ALA A 283 -10.41 -12.50 -3.68
C ALA A 283 -10.88 -12.62 -5.14
N ASP A 284 -10.11 -13.30 -5.99
CA ASP A 284 -10.50 -13.51 -7.39
C ASP A 284 -11.71 -14.45 -7.52
N GLU A 285 -11.81 -15.48 -6.70
CA GLU A 285 -12.99 -16.34 -6.61
C GLU A 285 -14.24 -15.54 -6.20
N LEU A 286 -14.14 -14.67 -5.18
CA LEU A 286 -15.23 -13.80 -4.76
C LEU A 286 -15.61 -12.82 -5.88
N ARG A 287 -14.64 -12.22 -6.58
CA ARG A 287 -14.88 -11.41 -7.76
C ARG A 287 -15.64 -12.20 -8.84
N ALA A 288 -15.19 -13.41 -9.14
CA ALA A 288 -15.83 -14.24 -10.16
C ALA A 288 -17.30 -14.53 -9.82
N ARG A 289 -17.61 -14.78 -8.55
CA ARG A 289 -19.00 -14.97 -8.08
C ARG A 289 -19.86 -13.72 -8.24
N ARG A 290 -19.31 -12.53 -7.97
CA ARG A 290 -20.06 -11.25 -7.99
C ARG A 290 -20.13 -10.60 -9.36
N CYS A 291 -19.04 -10.61 -10.11
CA CYS A 291 -18.89 -9.81 -11.34
C CYS A 291 -18.67 -10.66 -12.60
N GLY A 292 -18.47 -11.98 -12.46
CA GLY A 292 -18.03 -12.82 -13.58
C GLY A 292 -16.69 -12.36 -14.16
N ASP A 293 -16.46 -12.60 -15.44
CA ASP A 293 -15.22 -12.25 -16.14
C ASP A 293 -15.22 -10.86 -16.77
N THR A 294 -16.27 -10.08 -16.52
CA THR A 294 -16.38 -8.73 -17.05
C THR A 294 -15.51 -7.77 -16.25
N VAL A 295 -14.63 -7.04 -16.95
CA VAL A 295 -13.84 -5.95 -16.39
C VAL A 295 -14.25 -4.65 -17.06
N THR A 296 -14.57 -3.67 -16.23
CA THR A 296 -15.14 -2.41 -16.69
C THR A 296 -14.12 -1.27 -16.77
N TYR A 297 -14.46 -0.26 -17.60
CA TYR A 297 -13.76 1.00 -17.68
C TYR A 297 -14.72 2.12 -18.10
N VAL A 298 -14.38 3.39 -17.80
CA VAL A 298 -15.17 4.57 -18.21
C VAL A 298 -14.36 5.48 -19.12
N VAL A 299 -15.00 6.11 -20.10
CA VAL A 299 -14.36 7.14 -20.91
C VAL A 299 -14.62 8.49 -20.26
N ASN A 300 -13.57 9.09 -19.67
CA ASN A 300 -13.66 10.31 -18.89
C ASN A 300 -12.46 11.23 -19.07
N ARG A 301 -12.61 12.45 -18.59
CA ARG A 301 -11.56 13.47 -18.51
C ARG A 301 -11.42 14.00 -17.09
N ASN A 302 -10.16 14.11 -16.62
CA ASN A 302 -9.85 14.85 -15.41
C ASN A 302 -9.72 16.34 -15.72
N ILE A 303 -10.44 17.18 -14.99
CA ILE A 303 -10.31 18.62 -15.06
C ILE A 303 -9.92 19.13 -13.68
N ASN A 304 -8.63 19.36 -13.51
CA ASN A 304 -8.10 19.96 -12.30
C ASN A 304 -8.14 21.48 -12.49
N TYR A 305 -9.14 22.15 -11.92
CA TYR A 305 -9.40 23.57 -12.16
C TYR A 305 -8.38 24.51 -11.50
N THR A 306 -7.61 24.03 -10.50
CA THR A 306 -6.46 24.76 -9.94
C THR A 306 -5.52 23.79 -9.23
N ASN A 307 -4.22 24.10 -9.25
CA ASN A 307 -3.22 23.46 -8.40
C ASN A 307 -2.85 24.31 -7.18
N GLN A 308 -3.43 25.51 -7.05
CA GLN A 308 -3.21 26.36 -5.88
C GLN A 308 -4.05 25.85 -4.71
N CYS A 309 -3.39 25.59 -3.58
CA CYS A 309 -4.03 25.03 -2.39
C CYS A 309 -3.36 25.54 -1.13
N TYR A 310 -4.13 25.97 -0.14
CA TYR A 310 -3.58 26.41 1.14
C TYR A 310 -3.44 25.30 2.18
N PHE A 311 -3.99 24.12 1.92
CA PHE A 311 -3.81 22.92 2.77
C PHE A 311 -2.40 22.34 2.64
N ARG A 312 -1.89 21.76 3.75
CA ARG A 312 -0.51 21.26 3.85
C ARG A 312 -0.46 19.74 3.85
N CYS A 313 -1.07 19.12 2.86
CA CYS A 313 -1.03 17.66 2.73
C CYS A 313 0.41 17.21 2.43
N GLY A 314 1.02 16.47 3.35
CA GLY A 314 2.41 16.01 3.22
C GLY A 314 2.65 15.11 2.00
N PHE A 315 1.64 14.42 1.52
CA PHE A 315 1.72 13.54 0.36
C PHE A 315 1.56 14.24 -1.00
N CYS A 316 1.02 15.47 -1.03
CA CYS A 316 0.56 16.07 -2.27
C CYS A 316 1.70 16.74 -3.06
N GLY A 317 2.12 16.12 -4.17
CA GLY A 317 3.05 16.70 -5.14
C GLY A 317 2.39 17.71 -6.11
N PHE A 318 1.07 17.75 -6.15
CA PHE A 318 0.31 18.60 -7.07
C PHE A 318 0.12 20.04 -6.54
N SER A 319 -0.05 20.19 -5.24
CA SER A 319 -0.32 21.48 -4.60
C SER A 319 0.78 22.51 -4.84
N ARG A 320 0.36 23.74 -5.14
CA ARG A 320 1.20 24.95 -5.21
C ARG A 320 0.68 25.99 -4.23
N GLY A 321 1.57 26.57 -3.46
CA GLY A 321 1.23 27.60 -2.49
C GLY A 321 2.49 28.30 -2.00
N PRO A 322 2.37 29.38 -1.18
CA PRO A 322 3.51 30.17 -0.70
C PRO A 322 4.58 29.36 0.04
N LYS A 323 4.20 28.16 0.53
CA LYS A 323 5.07 27.25 1.30
C LYS A 323 5.20 25.87 0.64
N SER A 324 4.65 25.63 -0.55
CA SER A 324 4.84 24.38 -1.27
C SER A 324 6.23 24.32 -1.89
N LEU A 325 6.81 23.15 -1.91
CA LEU A 325 7.98 22.89 -2.74
C LEU A 325 7.49 22.91 -4.20
N ASN A 326 7.71 23.99 -4.93
CA ASN A 326 7.32 24.13 -6.35
C ASN A 326 8.13 23.16 -7.22
N LEU A 327 7.91 21.87 -7.02
CA LEU A 327 8.70 20.81 -7.63
C LEU A 327 8.39 20.61 -9.11
N ARG A 328 7.17 20.96 -9.58
CA ARG A 328 6.76 20.76 -10.97
C ARG A 328 5.62 21.71 -11.37
N GLY A 329 5.86 22.53 -12.38
CA GLY A 329 4.89 23.40 -13.01
C GLY A 329 4.51 24.67 -12.22
N ASP A 330 3.98 25.63 -12.94
CA ASP A 330 3.55 26.93 -12.42
C ASP A 330 2.16 26.85 -11.75
N PRO A 331 1.84 27.75 -10.81
CA PRO A 331 0.49 27.93 -10.32
C PRO A 331 -0.47 28.32 -11.44
N TYR A 332 -1.67 27.74 -11.43
CA TYR A 332 -2.73 28.09 -12.39
C TYR A 332 -4.12 28.04 -11.76
N ILE A 333 -5.05 28.75 -12.37
CA ILE A 333 -6.48 28.74 -12.07
C ILE A 333 -7.22 28.72 -13.42
N LEU A 334 -8.17 27.80 -13.56
CA LEU A 334 -9.13 27.79 -14.66
C LEU A 334 -10.39 28.53 -14.21
N ASN A 335 -10.85 29.45 -15.03
CA ASN A 335 -12.16 30.05 -14.81
C ASN A 335 -13.29 29.11 -15.26
N VAL A 336 -14.53 29.42 -14.90
CA VAL A 336 -15.70 28.59 -15.23
C VAL A 336 -15.80 28.29 -16.73
N HIS A 337 -15.59 29.31 -17.58
CA HIS A 337 -15.65 29.15 -19.04
C HIS A 337 -14.63 28.13 -19.55
N GLU A 338 -13.43 28.15 -19.01
CA GLU A 338 -12.37 27.20 -19.41
C GLU A 338 -12.66 25.76 -18.94
N VAL A 339 -13.25 25.60 -17.73
CA VAL A 339 -13.72 24.28 -17.26
C VAL A 339 -14.83 23.75 -18.17
N VAL A 340 -15.79 24.59 -18.55
CA VAL A 340 -16.87 24.22 -19.48
C VAL A 340 -16.30 23.87 -20.86
N HIS A 341 -15.36 24.63 -21.38
CA HIS A 341 -14.71 24.36 -22.67
C HIS A 341 -14.03 22.99 -22.68
N ARG A 342 -13.24 22.68 -21.65
CA ARG A 342 -12.60 21.35 -21.49
C ARG A 342 -13.60 20.21 -21.36
N SER A 343 -14.76 20.48 -20.78
CA SER A 343 -15.86 19.50 -20.71
C SER A 343 -16.48 19.23 -22.09
N VAL A 344 -16.61 20.27 -22.92
CA VAL A 344 -17.07 20.11 -24.32
C VAL A 344 -16.06 19.31 -25.14
N GLU A 345 -14.77 19.63 -25.06
CA GLU A 345 -13.71 18.85 -25.72
C GLU A 345 -13.72 17.37 -25.29
N ALA A 346 -14.01 17.09 -24.00
CA ALA A 346 -14.14 15.73 -23.50
C ALA A 346 -15.31 15.00 -24.16
N ALA A 347 -16.48 15.65 -24.25
CA ALA A 347 -17.67 15.10 -24.91
C ALA A 347 -17.41 14.80 -26.39
N GLU A 348 -16.74 15.69 -27.11
CA GLU A 348 -16.35 15.49 -28.52
C GLU A 348 -15.42 14.28 -28.71
N ARG A 349 -14.63 13.94 -27.67
CA ARG A 349 -13.78 12.75 -27.61
C ARG A 349 -14.48 11.50 -27.05
N GLY A 350 -15.80 11.56 -26.90
CA GLY A 350 -16.64 10.43 -26.46
C GLY A 350 -16.68 10.21 -24.95
N ALA A 351 -16.22 11.16 -24.14
CA ALA A 351 -16.36 11.07 -22.69
C ALA A 351 -17.84 11.17 -22.27
N THR A 352 -18.24 10.30 -21.35
CA THR A 352 -19.55 10.34 -20.69
C THR A 352 -19.48 11.00 -19.32
N GLU A 353 -18.28 11.23 -18.82
CA GLU A 353 -17.98 11.77 -17.51
C GLU A 353 -16.85 12.80 -17.57
N VAL A 354 -16.96 13.84 -16.76
CA VAL A 354 -15.84 14.69 -16.36
C VAL A 354 -15.62 14.56 -14.85
N CYS A 355 -14.35 14.35 -14.47
CA CYS A 355 -13.96 14.27 -13.07
C CYS A 355 -13.36 15.61 -12.64
N LEU A 356 -14.02 16.29 -11.70
CA LEU A 356 -13.63 17.61 -11.21
C LEU A 356 -12.99 17.52 -9.83
N GLN A 357 -11.71 17.83 -9.73
CA GLN A 357 -10.96 17.92 -8.48
C GLN A 357 -9.89 19.01 -8.60
N GLY A 358 -9.70 19.80 -7.55
CA GLY A 358 -8.69 20.84 -7.55
C GLY A 358 -8.05 21.10 -6.19
N GLY A 359 -7.12 22.04 -6.18
CA GLY A 359 -6.64 22.62 -4.94
C GLY A 359 -7.74 23.44 -4.27
N ILE A 360 -7.66 23.65 -2.97
CA ILE A 360 -8.54 24.56 -2.25
C ILE A 360 -7.93 25.95 -2.32
N HIS A 361 -8.43 26.75 -3.26
CA HIS A 361 -7.96 28.12 -3.47
C HIS A 361 -8.58 29.06 -2.41
N PRO A 362 -7.82 29.98 -1.83
CA PRO A 362 -8.36 30.88 -0.80
C PRO A 362 -9.50 31.79 -1.27
N ASP A 363 -9.55 32.10 -2.55
CA ASP A 363 -10.60 32.97 -3.13
C ASP A 363 -11.81 32.19 -3.66
N PHE A 364 -11.82 30.85 -3.58
CA PHE A 364 -12.95 30.04 -3.98
C PHE A 364 -13.91 29.84 -2.78
N ASP A 365 -15.13 30.25 -2.97
CA ASP A 365 -16.25 29.92 -2.09
C ASP A 365 -17.11 28.79 -2.68
N GLY A 366 -18.19 28.44 -2.00
CA GLY A 366 -19.11 27.42 -2.48
C GLY A 366 -19.83 27.78 -3.78
N ASP A 367 -20.00 29.06 -4.09
CA ASP A 367 -20.68 29.51 -5.31
C ASP A 367 -19.84 29.25 -6.57
N PHE A 368 -18.51 29.19 -6.45
CA PHE A 368 -17.65 28.75 -7.55
C PHE A 368 -18.02 27.35 -8.04
N TYR A 369 -18.19 26.38 -7.14
CA TYR A 369 -18.53 25.00 -7.49
C TYR A 369 -19.92 24.89 -8.13
N VAL A 370 -20.89 25.64 -7.63
CA VAL A 370 -22.23 25.72 -8.21
C VAL A 370 -22.17 26.27 -9.64
N SER A 371 -21.46 27.38 -9.84
CA SER A 371 -21.30 28.01 -11.15
C SER A 371 -20.63 27.10 -12.19
N VAL A 372 -19.66 26.28 -11.78
CA VAL A 372 -19.02 25.28 -12.64
C VAL A 372 -20.04 24.24 -13.10
N LEU A 373 -20.86 23.71 -12.19
CA LEU A 373 -21.90 22.72 -12.52
C LEU A 373 -22.95 23.30 -13.47
N GLU A 374 -23.50 24.46 -13.15
CA GLU A 374 -24.49 25.15 -14.00
C GLU A 374 -23.93 25.42 -15.40
N GLY A 375 -22.69 25.89 -15.50
CA GLY A 375 -22.02 26.12 -16.77
C GLY A 375 -21.84 24.87 -17.61
N ILE A 376 -21.45 23.75 -17.01
CA ILE A 376 -21.33 22.45 -17.70
C ILE A 376 -22.71 21.97 -18.14
N LYS A 377 -23.70 21.98 -17.26
CA LYS A 377 -25.05 21.47 -17.54
C LYS A 377 -25.81 22.30 -18.58
N ALA A 378 -25.55 23.61 -18.65
CA ALA A 378 -26.10 24.45 -19.68
C ALA A 378 -25.63 24.09 -21.10
N ARG A 379 -24.42 23.53 -21.24
CA ARG A 379 -23.83 23.13 -22.53
C ARG A 379 -23.96 21.64 -22.81
N LEU A 380 -23.90 20.83 -21.78
CA LEU A 380 -23.84 19.38 -21.82
C LEU A 380 -24.79 18.78 -20.77
N PRO A 381 -26.12 18.81 -20.99
CA PRO A 381 -27.10 18.34 -20.00
C PRO A 381 -26.87 16.89 -19.58
N GLU A 382 -26.42 16.03 -20.50
CA GLU A 382 -26.22 14.59 -20.28
C GLU A 382 -24.84 14.24 -19.71
N MET A 383 -23.88 15.18 -19.69
CA MET A 383 -22.55 14.90 -19.16
C MET A 383 -22.62 14.59 -17.68
N HIS A 384 -22.12 13.41 -17.27
CA HIS A 384 -22.02 13.10 -15.85
C HIS A 384 -20.88 13.88 -15.21
N VAL A 385 -21.19 14.63 -14.15
CA VAL A 385 -20.17 15.35 -13.39
C VAL A 385 -19.85 14.59 -12.11
N HIS A 386 -18.65 14.01 -12.08
CA HIS A 386 -18.05 13.35 -10.92
C HIS A 386 -17.14 14.35 -10.19
N GLY A 387 -17.62 14.96 -9.16
CA GLY A 387 -16.96 16.02 -8.36
C GLY A 387 -17.85 16.30 -7.16
N PHE A 388 -17.49 16.99 -6.23
CA PHE A 388 -16.24 17.47 -5.70
C PHE A 388 -15.85 16.58 -4.52
N THR A 389 -14.59 16.62 -4.09
CA THR A 389 -14.15 15.81 -2.93
C THR A 389 -14.88 16.24 -1.65
N PRO A 390 -15.00 15.37 -0.64
CA PRO A 390 -15.54 15.77 0.67
C PRO A 390 -14.85 16.99 1.29
N LEU A 391 -13.57 17.22 1.00
CA LEU A 391 -12.87 18.43 1.44
C LEU A 391 -13.39 19.67 0.74
N GLU A 392 -13.61 19.62 -0.57
CA GLU A 392 -14.18 20.72 -1.36
C GLU A 392 -15.61 21.04 -0.94
N VAL A 393 -16.41 19.99 -0.67
CA VAL A 393 -17.78 20.14 -0.16
C VAL A 393 -17.78 20.76 1.23
N TRP A 394 -16.93 20.24 2.14
CA TRP A 394 -16.81 20.79 3.50
C TRP A 394 -16.40 22.26 3.48
N GLN A 395 -15.38 22.58 2.69
CA GLN A 395 -14.88 23.96 2.57
C GLN A 395 -15.90 24.88 1.89
N GLY A 396 -16.59 24.42 0.84
CA GLY A 396 -17.63 25.20 0.17
C GLY A 396 -18.80 25.53 1.11
N ALA A 397 -19.26 24.58 1.91
CA ALA A 397 -20.27 24.82 2.92
C ALA A 397 -19.81 25.85 3.98
N HIS A 398 -18.55 25.70 4.44
CA HIS A 398 -17.96 26.60 5.44
C HIS A 398 -17.84 28.04 4.92
N THR A 399 -17.39 28.24 3.67
CA THR A 399 -17.23 29.58 3.09
C THR A 399 -18.55 30.32 2.87
N LEU A 400 -19.64 29.58 2.67
CA LEU A 400 -20.98 30.13 2.55
C LEU A 400 -21.72 30.28 3.90
N GLY A 401 -21.14 29.76 4.99
CA GLY A 401 -21.78 29.77 6.30
C GLY A 401 -23.05 28.92 6.39
N ILE A 402 -23.14 27.85 5.59
CA ILE A 402 -24.28 26.92 5.54
C ILE A 402 -23.85 25.52 5.94
N THR A 403 -24.81 24.62 6.21
CA THR A 403 -24.53 23.22 6.54
C THR A 403 -24.06 22.44 5.31
N VAL A 404 -23.34 21.32 5.53
CA VAL A 404 -22.95 20.36 4.49
C VAL A 404 -24.20 19.89 3.70
N ARG A 405 -25.31 19.65 4.38
CA ARG A 405 -26.56 19.22 3.74
C ARG A 405 -27.11 20.28 2.79
N GLU A 406 -27.22 21.52 3.25
CA GLU A 406 -27.70 22.63 2.41
C GLU A 406 -26.80 22.83 1.19
N PHE A 407 -25.50 22.73 1.35
CA PHE A 407 -24.57 22.87 0.24
C PHE A 407 -24.68 21.70 -0.74
N LEU A 408 -24.77 20.46 -0.28
CA LEU A 408 -24.96 19.29 -1.14
C LEU A 408 -26.30 19.34 -1.90
N VAL A 409 -27.36 19.89 -1.31
CA VAL A 409 -28.63 20.15 -2.03
C VAL A 409 -28.39 21.14 -3.18
N ARG A 410 -27.68 22.26 -2.95
CA ARG A 410 -27.34 23.22 -4.00
C ARG A 410 -26.51 22.60 -5.13
N LEU A 411 -25.50 21.81 -4.78
CA LEU A 411 -24.66 21.12 -5.77
C LEU A 411 -25.47 20.10 -6.59
N ARG A 412 -26.33 19.29 -5.94
CA ARG A 412 -27.22 18.35 -6.62
C ARG A 412 -28.15 19.07 -7.61
N ASP A 413 -28.80 20.14 -7.13
CA ASP A 413 -29.76 20.90 -7.94
C ASP A 413 -29.07 21.64 -9.11
N ALA A 414 -27.78 22.00 -8.96
CA ALA A 414 -26.93 22.52 -10.04
C ALA A 414 -26.43 21.42 -11.01
N GLY A 415 -26.66 20.13 -10.71
CA GLY A 415 -26.36 19.03 -11.61
C GLY A 415 -25.16 18.16 -11.24
N LEU A 416 -24.72 18.16 -9.97
CA LEU A 416 -23.75 17.22 -9.48
C LEU A 416 -24.28 15.79 -9.62
N GLY A 417 -23.49 14.89 -10.23
CA GLY A 417 -23.88 13.50 -10.45
C GLY A 417 -23.44 12.57 -9.31
N THR A 418 -22.15 12.56 -9.00
CA THR A 418 -21.55 11.71 -7.96
C THR A 418 -20.37 12.40 -7.31
N LEU A 419 -19.96 11.95 -6.11
CA LEU A 419 -18.80 12.45 -5.41
C LEU A 419 -17.63 11.47 -5.51
N PRO A 420 -16.38 11.94 -5.74
CA PRO A 420 -15.19 11.11 -5.60
C PRO A 420 -14.88 10.82 -4.12
N GLY A 421 -14.38 9.62 -3.84
CA GLY A 421 -13.97 9.20 -2.50
C GLY A 421 -12.67 9.81 -2.00
N THR A 422 -11.99 10.60 -2.82
CA THR A 422 -10.73 11.27 -2.47
C THR A 422 -10.89 12.18 -1.25
N ALA A 423 -9.80 12.67 -0.72
CA ALA A 423 -9.70 13.26 0.62
C ALA A 423 -9.86 12.26 1.78
N ALA A 424 -10.25 11.00 1.52
CA ALA A 424 -10.20 9.93 2.52
C ALA A 424 -8.76 9.64 2.96
N GLU A 425 -7.85 9.54 2.03
CA GLU A 425 -6.47 9.06 2.17
C GLU A 425 -6.44 7.77 3.02
N ILE A 426 -6.25 7.90 4.33
CA ILE A 426 -6.52 6.86 5.33
C ILE A 426 -7.52 7.41 6.35
N LEU A 427 -8.64 6.70 6.58
CA LEU A 427 -9.66 7.03 7.58
C LEU A 427 -9.26 6.49 8.97
N ASP A 428 -8.09 6.93 9.41
CA ASP A 428 -7.54 6.75 10.75
C ASP A 428 -6.86 8.06 11.18
N ASP A 429 -7.44 8.75 12.15
CA ASP A 429 -7.02 10.10 12.51
C ASP A 429 -5.60 10.16 13.10
N ARG A 430 -5.05 9.03 13.60
CA ARG A 430 -3.65 8.96 14.03
C ARG A 430 -2.70 9.13 12.85
N VAL A 431 -3.00 8.49 11.72
CA VAL A 431 -2.25 8.65 10.47
C VAL A 431 -2.49 10.04 9.87
N ARG A 432 -3.75 10.50 9.84
CA ARG A 432 -4.13 11.79 9.26
C ARG A 432 -3.44 12.96 9.94
N LEU A 433 -3.26 12.93 11.25
CA LEU A 433 -2.56 13.95 12.03
C LEU A 433 -1.14 14.23 11.53
N HIS A 434 -0.47 13.24 10.98
CA HIS A 434 0.89 13.37 10.44
C HIS A 434 0.92 13.57 8.91
N LEU A 435 -0.07 13.01 8.21
CA LEU A 435 -0.13 13.02 6.75
C LEU A 435 -0.76 14.31 6.20
N CYS A 436 -1.85 14.76 6.82
CA CYS A 436 -2.67 15.90 6.38
C CYS A 436 -3.39 16.56 7.58
N PRO A 437 -2.65 17.20 8.50
CA PRO A 437 -3.15 17.62 9.82
C PRO A 437 -4.25 18.70 9.77
N ASP A 438 -4.30 19.47 8.71
CA ASP A 438 -5.26 20.56 8.50
C ASP A 438 -6.42 20.20 7.56
N LYS A 439 -6.49 18.93 7.10
CA LYS A 439 -7.56 18.41 6.25
C LYS A 439 -8.74 17.89 7.09
N VAL A 440 -9.90 17.69 6.44
CA VAL A 440 -11.07 17.05 7.09
C VAL A 440 -10.67 15.77 7.83
N ARG A 441 -11.21 15.59 9.02
CA ARG A 441 -11.03 14.37 9.83
C ARG A 441 -11.92 13.24 9.33
N THR A 442 -11.69 12.05 9.82
CA THR A 442 -12.50 10.86 9.48
C THR A 442 -13.99 11.10 9.69
N ALA A 443 -14.40 11.72 10.80
CA ALA A 443 -15.80 12.00 11.09
C ALA A 443 -16.41 13.02 10.12
N GLU A 444 -15.69 14.07 9.76
CA GLU A 444 -16.12 15.11 8.82
C GLU A 444 -16.23 14.56 7.39
N TRP A 445 -15.27 13.73 6.97
CA TRP A 445 -15.35 13.01 5.69
C TRP A 445 -16.59 12.09 5.65
N ALA A 446 -16.81 11.33 6.71
CA ALA A 446 -17.96 10.43 6.82
C ALA A 446 -19.31 11.20 6.81
N GLU A 447 -19.37 12.37 7.47
CA GLU A 447 -20.55 13.24 7.46
C GLU A 447 -20.92 13.66 6.04
N VAL A 448 -19.94 14.12 5.24
CA VAL A 448 -20.19 14.51 3.84
C VAL A 448 -20.71 13.33 3.05
N MET A 449 -20.07 12.15 3.13
CA MET A 449 -20.48 10.97 2.38
C MET A 449 -21.86 10.47 2.76
N ILE A 450 -22.13 10.33 4.05
CA ILE A 450 -23.44 9.90 4.55
C ILE A 450 -24.52 10.87 4.10
N THR A 451 -24.28 12.17 4.23
CA THR A 451 -25.24 13.20 3.82
C THR A 451 -25.50 13.19 2.33
N ALA A 452 -24.45 13.02 1.51
CA ALA A 452 -24.60 12.88 0.06
C ALA A 452 -25.46 11.66 -0.31
N HIS A 453 -25.19 10.51 0.32
CA HIS A 453 -25.97 9.28 0.10
C HIS A 453 -27.44 9.42 0.51
N GLU A 454 -27.71 10.07 1.64
CA GLU A 454 -29.08 10.36 2.11
C GLU A 454 -29.85 11.29 1.15
N LEU A 455 -29.14 12.13 0.41
CA LEU A 455 -29.70 12.99 -0.64
C LEU A 455 -29.81 12.31 -2.01
N GLY A 456 -29.48 11.01 -2.12
CA GLY A 456 -29.52 10.24 -3.34
C GLY A 456 -28.31 10.38 -4.25
N LEU A 457 -27.29 11.15 -3.85
CA LEU A 457 -26.01 11.23 -4.54
C LEU A 457 -25.16 10.00 -4.19
N ARG A 458 -24.68 9.29 -5.20
CA ARG A 458 -23.72 8.20 -4.97
C ARG A 458 -22.29 8.72 -4.96
N SER A 459 -21.38 7.89 -4.48
CA SER A 459 -19.96 8.22 -4.46
C SER A 459 -19.08 7.01 -4.68
N THR A 460 -17.84 7.26 -5.09
CA THR A 460 -16.77 6.26 -4.99
C THR A 460 -16.20 6.29 -3.57
N THR A 461 -15.29 5.35 -3.26
CA THR A 461 -14.45 5.44 -2.07
C THR A 461 -13.01 5.07 -2.39
N THR A 462 -12.06 5.74 -1.75
CA THR A 462 -10.63 5.58 -2.04
C THR A 462 -9.83 5.32 -0.78
N MET A 463 -8.71 4.63 -0.90
CA MET A 463 -7.69 4.50 0.13
C MET A 463 -6.32 4.77 -0.49
N MET A 464 -5.59 5.79 -0.03
CA MET A 464 -4.20 5.99 -0.41
C MET A 464 -3.30 5.28 0.59
N MET A 465 -2.47 4.35 0.11
CA MET A 465 -1.70 3.43 0.96
C MET A 465 -0.22 3.38 0.59
N GLY A 466 0.63 3.08 1.58
CA GLY A 466 2.06 2.88 1.38
C GLY A 466 2.96 4.06 1.80
N HIS A 467 2.46 4.98 2.63
CA HIS A 467 3.22 6.16 3.14
C HIS A 467 3.70 6.00 4.58
N ILE A 468 2.86 6.28 5.58
CA ILE A 468 3.11 6.16 7.04
C ILE A 468 2.02 5.32 7.71
N ASP A 469 1.29 4.62 6.95
CA ASP A 469 0.18 3.73 7.24
C ASP A 469 0.66 2.28 7.33
N GLY A 470 -0.21 1.39 7.81
CA GLY A 470 0.07 -0.03 7.92
C GLY A 470 -1.20 -0.86 8.14
N PRO A 471 -1.07 -2.17 8.38
CA PRO A 471 -2.17 -3.12 8.47
C PRO A 471 -3.34 -2.69 9.35
N ARG A 472 -3.05 -2.14 10.52
CA ARG A 472 -4.07 -1.67 11.47
C ARG A 472 -4.88 -0.50 10.91
N SER A 473 -4.21 0.50 10.33
CA SER A 473 -4.88 1.67 9.77
C SER A 473 -5.67 1.32 8.50
N TRP A 474 -5.20 0.34 7.71
CA TRP A 474 -5.93 -0.18 6.55
C TRP A 474 -7.20 -0.94 6.98
N ALA A 475 -7.11 -1.77 8.03
CA ALA A 475 -8.26 -2.48 8.58
C ALA A 475 -9.32 -1.50 9.14
N ASN A 476 -8.88 -0.47 9.88
CA ASN A 476 -9.76 0.58 10.39
C ASN A 476 -10.45 1.34 9.26
N HIS A 477 -9.72 1.69 8.20
CA HIS A 477 -10.25 2.36 7.02
C HIS A 477 -11.38 1.53 6.37
N LEU A 478 -11.12 0.25 6.09
CA LEU A 478 -12.12 -0.64 5.50
C LEU A 478 -13.36 -0.80 6.41
N GLU A 479 -13.18 -0.83 7.73
CA GLU A 479 -14.33 -0.91 8.65
C GLU A 479 -15.16 0.38 8.62
N VAL A 480 -14.57 1.56 8.54
CA VAL A 480 -15.31 2.82 8.35
C VAL A 480 -16.15 2.76 7.08
N LEU A 481 -15.58 2.29 5.96
CA LEU A 481 -16.31 2.13 4.71
C LEU A 481 -17.47 1.14 4.84
N ARG A 482 -17.25 -0.01 5.48
CA ARG A 482 -18.28 -1.02 5.74
C ARG A 482 -19.45 -0.47 6.54
N GLN A 483 -19.17 0.32 7.59
CA GLN A 483 -20.20 0.94 8.43
C GLN A 483 -21.03 1.94 7.63
N ILE A 484 -20.39 2.80 6.84
CA ILE A 484 -21.11 3.76 5.98
C ILE A 484 -21.93 3.01 4.93
N GLN A 485 -21.35 2.02 4.25
CA GLN A 485 -22.05 1.28 3.20
C GLN A 485 -23.25 0.48 3.73
N ARG A 486 -23.13 -0.16 4.90
CA ARG A 486 -24.28 -0.84 5.55
C ARG A 486 -25.41 0.11 5.89
N ARG A 487 -25.07 1.34 6.27
CA ARG A 487 -26.05 2.37 6.60
C ARG A 487 -26.73 2.97 5.36
N THR A 488 -25.98 3.21 4.29
CA THR A 488 -26.44 4.08 3.20
C THR A 488 -26.54 3.40 1.85
N GLY A 489 -25.74 2.36 1.58
CA GLY A 489 -25.65 1.69 0.26
C GLY A 489 -25.14 2.59 -0.86
N GLY A 490 -24.53 3.74 -0.56
CA GLY A 490 -24.23 4.78 -1.54
C GLY A 490 -22.89 4.65 -2.27
N PHE A 491 -21.92 3.86 -1.77
CA PHE A 491 -20.66 3.65 -2.45
C PHE A 491 -20.84 2.72 -3.67
N THR A 492 -20.23 3.10 -4.80
CA THR A 492 -20.28 2.37 -6.07
C THR A 492 -19.06 1.52 -6.32
N GLU A 493 -17.91 1.93 -5.80
CA GLU A 493 -16.63 1.25 -5.99
C GLU A 493 -15.65 1.57 -4.87
N PHE A 494 -14.66 0.70 -4.69
CA PHE A 494 -13.47 0.94 -3.87
C PHE A 494 -12.24 1.06 -4.76
N VAL A 495 -11.47 2.15 -4.59
CA VAL A 495 -10.30 2.50 -5.38
C VAL A 495 -9.07 2.59 -4.49
N PRO A 496 -8.25 1.54 -4.36
CA PRO A 496 -6.95 1.64 -3.75
C PRO A 496 -5.99 2.49 -4.60
N LEU A 497 -5.32 3.43 -3.97
CA LEU A 497 -4.40 4.37 -4.60
C LEU A 497 -2.99 4.19 -4.01
N PRO A 498 -2.12 3.38 -4.62
CA PRO A 498 -0.74 3.24 -4.17
C PRO A 498 0.00 4.58 -4.16
N PHE A 499 0.68 4.88 -3.05
CA PHE A 499 1.37 6.15 -2.84
C PHE A 499 2.56 6.32 -3.80
N VAL A 500 2.48 7.31 -4.68
CA VAL A 500 3.56 7.75 -5.56
C VAL A 500 4.44 8.74 -4.79
N HIS A 501 5.62 8.32 -4.38
CA HIS A 501 6.43 9.02 -3.39
C HIS A 501 7.37 10.10 -3.96
N MET A 502 7.82 9.96 -5.24
CA MET A 502 8.97 10.69 -5.78
C MET A 502 8.86 12.22 -5.69
N GLY A 503 7.66 12.78 -5.87
CA GLY A 503 7.40 14.21 -5.77
C GLY A 503 6.69 14.63 -4.47
N SER A 504 6.55 13.71 -3.52
CA SER A 504 5.80 13.95 -2.29
C SER A 504 6.65 14.66 -1.22
N PRO A 505 6.18 15.77 -0.63
CA PRO A 505 6.92 16.49 0.40
C PRO A 505 7.30 15.65 1.62
N ILE A 506 6.41 14.78 2.08
CA ILE A 506 6.67 13.93 3.26
C ILE A 506 7.81 12.93 3.02
N PHE A 507 7.90 12.38 1.79
CA PHE A 507 8.99 11.49 1.40
C PHE A 507 10.31 12.26 1.27
N LEU A 508 10.31 13.40 0.59
CA LEU A 508 11.49 14.24 0.41
C LEU A 508 12.05 14.76 1.74
N GLN A 509 11.20 14.85 2.78
CA GLN A 509 11.61 15.17 4.14
C GLN A 509 12.08 13.93 4.94
N GLY A 510 12.11 12.74 4.36
CA GLY A 510 12.49 11.51 5.04
C GLY A 510 11.49 11.05 6.13
N LYS A 511 10.22 11.36 5.96
CA LYS A 511 9.17 11.10 6.97
C LYS A 511 8.16 10.03 6.53
N SER A 512 8.33 9.44 5.35
CA SER A 512 7.48 8.36 4.86
C SER A 512 8.29 7.24 4.21
N ARG A 513 7.62 6.10 4.02
CA ARG A 513 8.13 4.98 3.21
C ARG A 513 8.19 5.37 1.73
N PRO A 514 9.00 4.68 0.90
CA PRO A 514 9.09 4.93 -0.54
C PRO A 514 7.95 4.25 -1.32
N GLY A 515 6.70 4.46 -0.94
CA GLY A 515 5.54 3.78 -1.48
C GLY A 515 5.35 2.35 -0.93
N PRO A 516 4.29 1.65 -1.30
CA PRO A 516 4.07 0.26 -0.94
C PRO A 516 5.00 -0.69 -1.69
N THR A 517 5.15 -1.91 -1.16
CA THR A 517 5.68 -3.05 -1.91
C THR A 517 4.62 -3.58 -2.88
N TRP A 518 5.02 -4.43 -3.84
CA TRP A 518 4.05 -5.07 -4.72
C TRP A 518 3.08 -6.00 -3.97
N ASP A 519 3.59 -6.74 -2.99
CA ASP A 519 2.75 -7.60 -2.14
C ASP A 519 1.71 -6.78 -1.36
N GLU A 520 2.08 -5.61 -0.84
CA GLU A 520 1.12 -4.70 -0.20
C GLU A 520 0.07 -4.19 -1.21
N VAL A 521 0.46 -3.91 -2.44
CA VAL A 521 -0.50 -3.53 -3.49
C VAL A 521 -1.48 -4.65 -3.76
N VAL A 522 -1.00 -5.88 -3.94
CA VAL A 522 -1.86 -7.07 -4.12
C VAL A 522 -2.79 -7.25 -2.92
N LEU A 523 -2.23 -7.20 -1.69
CA LEU A 523 -3.00 -7.38 -0.46
C LEU A 523 -4.11 -6.34 -0.31
N VAL A 524 -3.84 -5.06 -0.59
CA VAL A 524 -4.87 -4.02 -0.40
C VAL A 524 -6.05 -4.21 -1.36
N HIS A 525 -5.81 -4.62 -2.60
CA HIS A 525 -6.89 -4.93 -3.53
C HIS A 525 -7.63 -6.21 -3.15
N ALA A 526 -6.90 -7.28 -2.85
CA ALA A 526 -7.47 -8.57 -2.51
C ALA A 526 -8.24 -8.55 -1.17
N VAL A 527 -7.65 -7.98 -0.12
CA VAL A 527 -8.32 -7.83 1.17
C VAL A 527 -9.49 -6.85 1.07
N GLY A 528 -9.36 -5.80 0.23
CA GLY A 528 -10.47 -4.92 -0.11
C GLY A 528 -11.66 -5.69 -0.68
N ARG A 529 -11.43 -6.61 -1.65
CA ARG A 529 -12.47 -7.50 -2.18
C ARG A 529 -13.10 -8.35 -1.08
N ILE A 530 -12.28 -9.03 -0.27
CA ILE A 530 -12.75 -9.93 0.79
C ILE A 530 -13.54 -9.18 1.86
N ALA A 531 -13.04 -8.02 2.32
CA ALA A 531 -13.68 -7.25 3.38
C ALA A 531 -14.98 -6.56 2.93
N LEU A 532 -15.07 -6.19 1.66
CA LEU A 532 -16.21 -5.46 1.09
C LEU A 532 -17.17 -6.36 0.30
N ASP A 533 -16.93 -7.68 0.29
CA ASP A 533 -17.78 -8.63 -0.43
C ASP A 533 -19.25 -8.51 0.00
N GLY A 534 -20.16 -8.45 -0.97
CA GLY A 534 -21.59 -8.24 -0.76
C GLY A 534 -21.98 -6.82 -0.28
N LEU A 535 -21.01 -5.90 -0.16
CA LEU A 535 -21.22 -4.49 0.18
C LEU A 535 -20.85 -3.57 -0.99
N ILE A 536 -19.67 -3.76 -1.57
CA ILE A 536 -19.16 -2.99 -2.71
C ILE A 536 -18.60 -3.99 -3.73
N ASP A 537 -19.30 -4.15 -4.84
CA ASP A 537 -18.96 -5.16 -5.85
C ASP A 537 -17.79 -4.76 -6.76
N ASN A 538 -17.47 -3.47 -6.84
CA ASN A 538 -16.47 -2.99 -7.79
C ASN A 538 -15.18 -2.58 -7.07
N ILE A 539 -14.08 -3.23 -7.43
CA ILE A 539 -12.73 -2.92 -6.94
C ILE A 539 -11.88 -2.49 -8.15
N GLN A 540 -11.40 -1.27 -8.12
CA GLN A 540 -10.66 -0.67 -9.21
C GLN A 540 -9.15 -0.83 -9.02
N ALA A 541 -8.42 -1.19 -10.09
CA ALA A 541 -6.98 -1.10 -10.20
C ALA A 541 -6.58 0.20 -10.92
N SER A 542 -5.78 1.05 -10.26
CA SER A 542 -5.40 2.36 -10.80
C SER A 542 -4.18 2.26 -11.73
N TRP A 543 -4.42 2.18 -13.05
CA TRP A 543 -3.34 2.11 -14.05
C TRP A 543 -2.39 3.31 -14.02
N VAL A 544 -2.87 4.49 -13.64
CA VAL A 544 -2.06 5.73 -13.54
C VAL A 544 -0.89 5.57 -12.58
N LYS A 545 -1.06 4.73 -11.56
CA LYS A 545 -0.06 4.48 -10.51
C LYS A 545 0.73 3.21 -10.74
N LEU A 546 0.17 2.24 -11.47
CA LEU A 546 0.68 0.88 -11.59
C LEU A 546 1.12 0.52 -13.01
N GLY A 547 0.82 1.38 -13.99
CA GLY A 547 0.85 1.02 -15.39
C GLY A 547 -0.29 0.07 -15.79
N LEU A 548 -0.53 -0.11 -17.07
CA LEU A 548 -1.53 -1.06 -17.57
C LEU A 548 -1.16 -2.51 -17.22
N SER A 549 0.11 -2.85 -17.24
CA SER A 549 0.63 -4.16 -16.83
C SER A 549 0.33 -4.46 -15.37
N GLY A 550 0.57 -3.51 -14.46
CA GLY A 550 0.26 -3.66 -13.04
C GLY A 550 -1.24 -3.74 -12.78
N GLY A 551 -2.04 -2.91 -13.47
CA GLY A 551 -3.50 -2.97 -13.41
C GLY A 551 -4.04 -4.34 -13.86
N ALA A 552 -3.53 -4.85 -14.99
CA ALA A 552 -3.93 -6.16 -15.52
C ALA A 552 -3.62 -7.31 -14.56
N ARG A 553 -2.47 -7.29 -13.86
CA ARG A 553 -2.13 -8.32 -12.86
C ARG A 553 -3.06 -8.33 -11.66
N LEU A 554 -3.63 -7.19 -11.29
CA LEU A 554 -4.57 -7.12 -10.16
C LEU A 554 -5.96 -7.65 -10.51
N LEU A 555 -6.26 -7.90 -11.78
CA LEU A 555 -7.48 -8.61 -12.20
C LEU A 555 -7.51 -10.06 -11.68
N ASP A 556 -6.34 -10.63 -11.37
CA ASP A 556 -6.20 -11.93 -10.69
C ASP A 556 -6.15 -11.82 -9.15
N ALA A 557 -6.33 -10.61 -8.62
CA ALA A 557 -6.35 -10.32 -7.19
C ALA A 557 -7.67 -9.67 -6.74
N GLY A 558 -8.75 -9.97 -7.43
CA GLY A 558 -10.10 -9.54 -7.06
C GLY A 558 -10.57 -8.21 -7.67
N CYS A 559 -9.80 -7.57 -8.56
CA CYS A 559 -10.23 -6.37 -9.28
C CYS A 559 -11.12 -6.71 -10.47
N ASN A 560 -12.10 -5.83 -10.75
CA ASN A 560 -13.01 -5.95 -11.90
C ASN A 560 -13.20 -4.61 -12.64
N ASP A 561 -12.35 -3.62 -12.37
CA ASP A 561 -12.39 -2.30 -13.02
C ASP A 561 -10.99 -1.74 -13.20
N LEU A 562 -10.69 -1.14 -14.35
CA LEU A 562 -9.43 -0.44 -14.63
C LEU A 562 -9.55 1.09 -14.55
N GLY A 563 -10.68 1.59 -14.07
CA GLY A 563 -10.94 3.02 -13.93
C GLY A 563 -11.30 3.70 -15.25
N GLY A 564 -10.82 4.91 -15.43
CA GLY A 564 -11.14 5.72 -16.60
C GLY A 564 -9.98 5.92 -17.55
N THR A 565 -10.28 6.45 -18.74
CA THR A 565 -9.27 6.93 -19.68
C THR A 565 -8.46 8.08 -19.12
N LEU A 566 -9.02 8.85 -18.18
CA LEU A 566 -8.39 9.92 -17.37
C LEU A 566 -7.63 10.93 -18.25
N MET A 567 -8.25 11.40 -19.33
CA MET A 567 -7.65 12.44 -20.16
C MET A 567 -7.17 13.61 -19.29
N ASP A 568 -5.92 14.04 -19.47
CA ASP A 568 -5.27 15.12 -18.71
C ASP A 568 -5.04 14.82 -17.22
N GLU A 569 -4.74 13.57 -16.85
CA GLU A 569 -4.37 13.24 -15.47
C GLU A 569 -3.06 13.95 -15.07
N ASN A 570 -3.14 14.88 -14.13
CA ASN A 570 -2.04 15.73 -13.71
C ASN A 570 -1.60 15.51 -12.26
N ILE A 571 -2.45 14.97 -11.40
CA ILE A 571 -2.19 14.83 -9.96
C ILE A 571 -1.10 13.79 -9.71
N SER A 572 -1.24 12.59 -10.27
CA SER A 572 -0.24 11.52 -10.12
C SER A 572 1.06 11.87 -10.82
N ARG A 573 0.97 12.50 -12.02
CA ARG A 573 2.13 13.01 -12.75
C ARG A 573 2.93 14.03 -11.93
N ALA A 574 2.26 14.95 -11.25
CA ALA A 574 2.90 15.93 -10.37
C ALA A 574 3.62 15.27 -9.18
N SER A 575 3.16 14.12 -8.74
CA SER A 575 3.81 13.29 -7.71
C SER A 575 4.95 12.42 -8.26
N GLY A 576 5.14 12.38 -9.58
CA GLY A 576 6.24 11.67 -10.24
C GLY A 576 5.84 10.42 -11.01
N ALA A 577 4.54 10.14 -11.20
CA ALA A 577 4.09 9.02 -12.01
C ALA A 577 4.46 9.20 -13.49
N ALA A 578 4.95 8.14 -14.13
CA ALA A 578 5.45 8.13 -15.50
C ALA A 578 4.48 7.48 -16.52
N HIS A 579 3.36 6.90 -16.06
CA HIS A 579 2.44 6.12 -16.91
C HIS A 579 1.54 6.95 -17.84
N GLY A 580 1.82 8.22 -18.02
CA GLY A 580 1.08 9.10 -18.93
C GLY A 580 -0.12 9.78 -18.29
N GLN A 581 -0.89 10.46 -19.15
CA GLN A 581 -2.06 11.26 -18.75
C GLN A 581 -3.36 10.76 -19.40
N LEU A 582 -3.29 9.73 -20.20
CA LEU A 582 -4.37 9.11 -20.95
C LEU A 582 -4.05 7.65 -21.20
N ALA A 583 -5.00 6.77 -20.95
CA ALA A 583 -5.08 5.44 -21.56
C ALA A 583 -6.29 5.42 -22.50
N THR A 584 -6.09 5.05 -23.75
CA THR A 584 -7.21 4.99 -24.72
C THR A 584 -8.11 3.79 -24.39
N PRO A 585 -9.39 3.81 -24.86
CA PRO A 585 -10.25 2.63 -24.75
C PRO A 585 -9.61 1.35 -25.29
N GLU A 586 -8.90 1.45 -26.43
CA GLU A 586 -8.25 0.33 -27.09
C GLU A 586 -7.11 -0.26 -26.23
N GLU A 587 -6.31 0.59 -25.58
CA GLU A 587 -5.25 0.17 -24.67
C GLU A 587 -5.80 -0.51 -23.42
N LEU A 588 -6.86 0.05 -22.82
CA LEU A 588 -7.54 -0.55 -21.66
C LEU A 588 -8.14 -1.91 -22.04
N GLU A 589 -8.85 -1.99 -23.17
CA GLU A 589 -9.44 -3.25 -23.64
C GLU A 589 -8.37 -4.30 -24.00
N ALA A 590 -7.26 -3.89 -24.59
CA ALA A 590 -6.14 -4.80 -24.88
C ALA A 590 -5.54 -5.38 -23.59
N ALA A 591 -5.34 -4.54 -22.56
CA ALA A 591 -4.87 -4.98 -21.25
C ALA A 591 -5.84 -5.97 -20.58
N ILE A 592 -7.14 -5.69 -20.63
CA ILE A 592 -8.19 -6.56 -20.10
C ILE A 592 -8.23 -7.91 -20.82
N ARG A 593 -8.21 -7.90 -22.16
CA ARG A 593 -8.20 -9.15 -22.97
C ARG A 593 -6.91 -9.93 -22.76
N GLY A 594 -5.76 -9.23 -22.61
CA GLY A 594 -4.47 -9.86 -22.33
C GLY A 594 -4.44 -10.60 -20.98
N ALA A 595 -5.27 -10.17 -20.02
CA ALA A 595 -5.48 -10.86 -18.75
C ALA A 595 -6.57 -11.97 -18.83
N GLY A 596 -7.08 -12.31 -20.03
CA GLY A 596 -8.11 -13.33 -20.22
C GLY A 596 -9.50 -12.90 -19.75
N ARG A 597 -9.77 -11.59 -19.64
CA ARG A 597 -11.04 -11.02 -19.18
C ARG A 597 -11.82 -10.36 -20.33
N THR A 598 -13.09 -10.09 -20.10
CA THR A 598 -14.00 -9.46 -21.10
C THR A 598 -14.15 -7.96 -20.77
N PRO A 599 -13.69 -7.05 -21.65
CA PRO A 599 -13.84 -5.62 -21.41
C PRO A 599 -15.28 -5.16 -21.63
N ALA A 600 -15.71 -4.20 -20.81
CA ALA A 600 -17.00 -3.53 -20.98
C ALA A 600 -16.90 -2.04 -20.61
N ARG A 601 -17.43 -1.18 -21.46
CA ARG A 601 -17.57 0.24 -21.16
C ARG A 601 -18.73 0.46 -20.20
N ARG A 602 -18.51 1.28 -19.15
CA ARG A 602 -19.52 1.63 -18.14
C ARG A 602 -19.79 3.13 -18.04
N THR A 603 -20.89 3.46 -17.41
CA THR A 603 -21.13 4.80 -16.87
C THR A 603 -20.48 4.92 -15.47
N THR A 604 -20.45 6.13 -14.91
CA THR A 604 -19.93 6.40 -13.55
C THR A 604 -20.64 5.56 -12.47
N VAL A 605 -21.92 5.30 -12.63
CA VAL A 605 -22.73 4.52 -11.69
C VAL A 605 -22.88 3.05 -12.08
N TYR A 606 -21.93 2.53 -12.87
CA TYR A 606 -21.86 1.12 -13.30
C TYR A 606 -23.01 0.64 -14.20
N GLY A 607 -23.72 1.55 -14.86
CA GLY A 607 -24.59 1.19 -15.99
C GLY A 607 -23.76 0.77 -17.22
N ARG A 608 -24.22 -0.22 -17.97
CA ARG A 608 -23.57 -0.61 -19.24
C ARG A 608 -23.79 0.46 -20.31
N VAL A 609 -22.75 0.77 -21.07
CA VAL A 609 -22.84 1.60 -22.27
C VAL A 609 -22.85 0.65 -23.47
N GLU A 610 -23.95 0.61 -24.21
CA GLU A 610 -24.01 -0.14 -25.48
C GLU A 610 -23.05 0.52 -26.47
N THR A 611 -22.06 -0.23 -26.92
CA THR A 611 -21.22 0.19 -28.05
C THR A 611 -22.05 0.00 -29.31
N THR A 612 -22.56 1.09 -29.88
CA THR A 612 -23.07 1.05 -31.26
C THR A 612 -21.88 0.70 -32.15
N VAL A 613 -21.87 -0.51 -32.69
CA VAL A 613 -20.91 -1.01 -33.69
C VAL A 613 -21.11 -0.27 -35.00
#